data_3e4d3f8d55f96e75e584e6a22e4e1cce
#
_entry.id   3e4d3f8d55f96e75e584e6a22e4e1cce
#
_cell.length_a   1.000
_cell.length_b   1.000
_cell.length_c   1.000
_cell.angle_alpha   90.00
_cell.angle_beta   90.00
_cell.angle_gamma   90.00
#
_symmetry.space_group_name_H-M   'P 1'
#
loop_
_entity.id
_entity.type
_entity.pdbx_description
1 polymer ?
#
loop_
_entity_poly.entity_id
_entity_poly.type
_entity_poly.pdbx_seq_one_letter_code
_entity_poly.pdbx_strand_id
1 'polypeptide(L)'
;VESRGLGDVYKRKVRYGPDKNKYYSYEKYADIIDAILREIISRGKGIELNTAGFKYGLGHPNPTEDVLKRYHELGGEIITVGADAHKPEHVAYDFDKVSNILKDAGFMYYTVFENRVPAFIKL
;
A
#
# COMPACT_ATOMS: atom_id res chain seq x y z
N VAL A 1 9.85 2.96 6.45
CA VAL A 1 11.13 2.73 5.84
C VAL A 1 11.28 1.29 5.39
N GLU A 2 11.00 0.34 6.25
CA GLU A 2 11.11 -1.08 5.93
C GLU A 2 10.06 -1.55 4.92
N SER A 3 8.95 -0.84 4.80
CA SER A 3 7.89 -1.15 3.85
C SER A 3 8.09 -0.51 2.47
N ARG A 4 9.13 0.30 2.28
CA ARG A 4 9.35 1.04 1.03
C ARG A 4 9.68 0.19 -0.18
N GLY A 5 10.30 -0.98 0.01
CA GLY A 5 10.75 -1.80 -1.11
C GLY A 5 9.66 -2.11 -2.12
N LEU A 6 8.54 -2.64 -1.66
CA LEU A 6 7.41 -2.96 -2.55
C LEU A 6 6.78 -1.68 -3.12
N GLY A 7 6.60 -0.64 -2.28
CA GLY A 7 6.02 0.62 -2.73
C GLY A 7 6.82 1.27 -3.83
N ASP A 8 8.15 1.30 -3.71
CA ASP A 8 9.03 1.89 -4.71
C ASP A 8 9.00 1.11 -6.02
N VAL A 9 9.04 -0.24 -5.96
CA VAL A 9 8.95 -1.08 -7.15
C VAL A 9 7.60 -0.87 -7.84
N TYR A 10 6.52 -0.85 -7.07
CA TYR A 10 5.18 -0.64 -7.59
C TYR A 10 5.03 0.73 -8.24
N LYS A 11 5.49 1.79 -7.58
CA LYS A 11 5.45 3.15 -8.13
C LYS A 11 6.19 3.23 -9.46
N ARG A 12 7.37 2.62 -9.54
CA ARG A 12 8.18 2.63 -10.75
C ARG A 12 7.46 1.95 -11.91
N LYS A 13 6.84 0.79 -11.65
CA LYS A 13 6.04 0.07 -12.64
C LYS A 13 4.85 0.86 -13.14
N VAL A 14 4.08 1.45 -12.22
CA VAL A 14 2.83 2.13 -12.55
C VAL A 14 3.07 3.53 -13.12
N ARG A 15 4.06 4.26 -12.58
CA ARG A 15 4.31 5.65 -12.94
C ARG A 15 5.20 5.84 -14.16
N TYR A 16 6.20 4.98 -14.32
CA TYR A 16 7.28 5.17 -15.29
C TYR A 16 7.34 4.10 -16.36
N GLY A 17 6.48 3.11 -16.31
CA GLY A 17 6.37 2.11 -17.36
C GLY A 17 5.73 2.65 -18.63
N PRO A 18 5.74 1.88 -19.73
CA PRO A 18 5.04 2.26 -20.94
C PRO A 18 3.57 2.58 -20.63
N ASP A 19 3.05 3.67 -21.18
CA ASP A 19 1.69 4.15 -20.94
C ASP A 19 1.38 4.40 -19.47
N LYS A 20 2.44 4.61 -18.64
CA LYS A 20 2.33 4.75 -17.19
C LYS A 20 1.57 3.60 -16.54
N ASN A 21 1.58 2.45 -17.18
CA ASN A 21 0.88 1.25 -16.73
C ASN A 21 -0.60 1.52 -16.36
N LYS A 22 -1.30 2.27 -17.18
CA LYS A 22 -2.71 2.59 -16.94
C LYS A 22 -3.59 1.36 -16.77
N TYR A 23 -3.19 0.25 -17.38
CA TYR A 23 -3.93 -1.00 -17.38
C TYR A 23 -3.23 -2.06 -16.54
N TYR A 24 -2.49 -1.63 -15.51
CA TYR A 24 -1.83 -2.56 -14.58
C TYR A 24 -2.86 -3.49 -13.94
N SER A 25 -2.55 -4.76 -13.92
CA SER A 25 -3.37 -5.78 -13.29
C SER A 25 -2.53 -6.63 -12.35
N TYR A 26 -3.00 -6.86 -11.13
CA TYR A 26 -2.38 -7.79 -10.19
C TYR A 26 -2.19 -9.17 -10.84
N GLU A 27 -3.21 -9.68 -11.52
CA GLU A 27 -3.21 -11.03 -12.10
C GLU A 27 -2.03 -11.25 -13.03
N LYS A 28 -1.64 -10.23 -13.78
CA LYS A 28 -0.53 -10.32 -14.73
C LYS A 28 0.81 -10.58 -14.05
N TYR A 29 0.96 -10.13 -12.81
CA TYR A 29 2.21 -10.22 -12.05
C TYR A 29 2.03 -10.99 -10.74
N ALA A 30 0.97 -11.79 -10.64
CA ALA A 30 0.57 -12.43 -9.38
C ALA A 30 1.69 -13.26 -8.74
N ASP A 31 2.40 -14.06 -9.53
CA ASP A 31 3.45 -14.92 -8.99
C ASP A 31 4.58 -14.11 -8.35
N ILE A 32 5.00 -13.04 -9.02
CA ILE A 32 6.07 -12.18 -8.52
C ILE A 32 5.60 -11.41 -7.28
N ILE A 33 4.41 -10.85 -7.33
CA ILE A 33 3.84 -10.07 -6.23
C ILE A 33 3.64 -10.97 -5.00
N ASP A 34 3.08 -12.16 -5.18
CA ASP A 34 2.88 -13.09 -4.07
C ASP A 34 4.21 -13.49 -3.42
N ALA A 35 5.24 -13.73 -4.23
CA ALA A 35 6.56 -14.07 -3.69
C ALA A 35 7.13 -12.93 -2.86
N ILE A 36 7.01 -11.69 -3.33
CA ILE A 36 7.46 -10.51 -2.59
C ILE A 36 6.68 -10.34 -1.30
N LEU A 37 5.36 -10.46 -1.34
CA LEU A 37 4.51 -10.32 -0.17
C LEU A 37 4.81 -11.38 0.89
N ARG A 38 4.99 -12.63 0.48
CA ARG A 38 5.35 -13.72 1.40
C ARG A 38 6.70 -13.46 2.07
N GLU A 39 7.67 -12.96 1.30
CA GLU A 39 8.98 -12.63 1.86
C GLU A 39 8.89 -11.49 2.88
N ILE A 40 8.13 -10.44 2.59
CA ILE A 40 7.89 -9.33 3.51
C ILE A 40 7.27 -9.84 4.81
N ILE A 41 6.23 -10.65 4.70
CA ILE A 41 5.52 -11.22 5.86
C ILE A 41 6.45 -12.12 6.67
N SER A 42 7.21 -12.99 6.02
CA SER A 42 8.11 -13.92 6.72
C SER A 42 9.19 -13.20 7.51
N ARG A 43 9.57 -12.01 7.10
CA ARG A 43 10.56 -11.18 7.80
C ARG A 43 9.96 -10.28 8.86
N GLY A 44 8.66 -10.36 9.11
CA GLY A 44 7.97 -9.48 10.07
C GLY A 44 7.92 -8.03 9.65
N LYS A 45 8.02 -7.78 8.35
CA LYS A 45 7.95 -6.43 7.76
C LYS A 45 6.54 -6.12 7.30
N GLY A 46 6.31 -4.90 6.88
CA GLY A 46 5.03 -4.45 6.37
C GLY A 46 5.14 -3.73 5.04
N ILE A 47 4.01 -3.26 4.57
CA ILE A 47 3.93 -2.45 3.36
C ILE A 47 3.28 -1.11 3.68
N GLU A 48 3.44 -0.16 2.77
CA GLU A 48 2.81 1.16 2.87
C GLU A 48 1.71 1.29 1.84
N LEU A 49 0.55 1.75 2.28
CA LEU A 49 -0.49 2.25 1.38
C LEU A 49 -0.20 3.72 1.12
N ASN A 50 0.09 4.07 -0.12
CA ASN A 50 0.39 5.43 -0.51
C ASN A 50 -0.74 5.99 -1.36
N THR A 51 -1.31 7.13 -0.95
CA THR A 51 -2.45 7.75 -1.63
C THR A 51 -2.05 8.63 -2.81
N ALA A 52 -0.76 8.80 -3.07
CA ALA A 52 -0.28 9.63 -4.17
C ALA A 52 -0.84 9.20 -5.53
N GLY A 53 -1.23 7.93 -5.69
CA GLY A 53 -1.87 7.45 -6.91
C GLY A 53 -3.11 8.25 -7.31
N PHE A 54 -3.92 8.65 -6.34
CA PHE A 54 -5.09 9.49 -6.61
C PHE A 54 -4.69 10.87 -7.10
N LYS A 55 -3.64 11.44 -6.50
CA LYS A 55 -3.13 12.76 -6.83
C LYS A 55 -2.58 12.83 -8.25
N TYR A 56 -2.00 11.74 -8.73
CA TYR A 56 -1.42 11.66 -10.08
C TYR A 56 -2.40 11.11 -11.13
N GLY A 57 -3.66 11.00 -10.80
CA GLY A 57 -4.69 10.60 -11.75
C GLY A 57 -4.70 9.12 -12.10
N LEU A 58 -4.07 8.27 -11.27
CA LEU A 58 -4.08 6.83 -11.50
C LEU A 58 -5.40 6.16 -11.10
N GLY A 59 -6.23 6.84 -10.30
CA GLY A 59 -7.52 6.33 -9.88
C GLY A 59 -7.48 5.27 -8.78
N HIS A 60 -6.27 4.99 -8.24
CA HIS A 60 -6.10 3.99 -7.20
C HIS A 60 -4.88 4.33 -6.35
N PRO A 61 -4.76 3.78 -5.12
CA PRO A 61 -3.56 3.96 -4.31
C PRO A 61 -2.41 3.09 -4.83
N ASN A 62 -1.24 3.25 -4.25
CA ASN A 62 -0.08 2.40 -4.50
C ASN A 62 0.24 1.63 -3.21
N PRO A 63 0.19 0.29 -3.19
CA PRO A 63 -0.27 -0.59 -4.27
C PRO A 63 -1.79 -0.54 -4.49
N THR A 64 -2.28 -1.22 -5.52
CA THR A 64 -3.71 -1.29 -5.80
C THR A 64 -4.47 -2.08 -4.74
N GLU A 65 -5.79 -1.94 -4.73
CA GLU A 65 -6.68 -2.66 -3.81
C GLU A 65 -6.50 -4.19 -3.92
N ASP A 66 -6.26 -4.70 -5.12
CA ASP A 66 -6.04 -6.14 -5.34
C ASP A 66 -4.80 -6.63 -4.61
N VAL A 67 -3.71 -5.87 -4.65
CA VAL A 67 -2.47 -6.21 -3.95
C VAL A 67 -2.67 -6.12 -2.44
N LEU A 68 -3.37 -5.09 -1.95
CA LEU A 68 -3.67 -4.94 -0.53
C LEU A 68 -4.48 -6.12 0.00
N LYS A 69 -5.49 -6.51 -0.73
CA LYS A 69 -6.33 -7.66 -0.37
C LYS A 69 -5.50 -8.94 -0.32
N ARG A 70 -4.65 -9.15 -1.32
CA ARG A 70 -3.77 -10.32 -1.37
C ARG A 70 -2.79 -10.35 -0.22
N TYR A 71 -2.21 -9.19 0.11
CA TYR A 71 -1.33 -9.07 1.27
C TYR A 71 -2.04 -9.53 2.56
N HIS A 72 -3.26 -9.07 2.76
CA HIS A 72 -4.06 -9.48 3.91
C HIS A 72 -4.36 -10.99 3.87
N GLU A 73 -4.74 -11.53 2.73
CA GLU A 73 -5.04 -12.96 2.56
C GLU A 73 -3.83 -13.84 2.88
N LEU A 74 -2.63 -13.39 2.57
CA LEU A 74 -1.39 -14.10 2.86
C LEU A 74 -0.95 -14.00 4.33
N GLY A 75 -1.67 -13.26 5.14
CA GLY A 75 -1.40 -13.10 6.57
C GLY A 75 -0.69 -11.80 6.92
N GLY A 76 -0.60 -10.84 6.00
CA GLY A 76 -0.01 -9.53 6.28
C GLY A 76 -0.89 -8.70 7.20
N GLU A 77 -0.28 -8.09 8.22
CA GLU A 77 -0.99 -7.27 9.20
C GLU A 77 -0.44 -5.86 9.29
N ILE A 78 0.85 -5.69 9.00
CA ILE A 78 1.52 -4.39 9.15
C ILE A 78 1.32 -3.59 7.87
N ILE A 79 0.51 -2.54 7.96
CA ILE A 79 0.26 -1.64 6.83
C ILE A 79 0.25 -0.19 7.32
N THR A 80 1.21 0.58 6.83
CA THR A 80 1.32 2.00 7.15
C THR A 80 0.62 2.81 6.05
N VAL A 81 0.31 4.06 6.35
CA VAL A 81 -0.36 4.96 5.41
C VAL A 81 0.55 6.15 5.13
N GLY A 82 0.75 6.45 3.86
CA GLY A 82 1.51 7.60 3.41
C GLY A 82 0.79 8.33 2.29
N ALA A 83 1.07 9.59 2.12
CA ALA A 83 0.42 10.42 1.11
C ALA A 83 1.39 11.19 0.23
N ASP A 84 2.70 11.09 0.47
CA ASP A 84 3.71 11.97 -0.12
C ASP A 84 3.28 13.43 -0.02
N ALA A 85 2.59 13.79 1.08
CA ALA A 85 2.00 15.11 1.25
C ALA A 85 3.07 16.11 1.69
N HIS A 86 3.12 17.24 1.01
CA HIS A 86 4.00 18.33 1.37
C HIS A 86 3.26 19.40 2.20
N LYS A 87 1.95 19.25 2.37
CA LYS A 87 1.09 20.16 3.11
C LYS A 87 0.21 19.38 4.07
N PRO A 88 0.00 19.86 5.32
CA PRO A 88 -0.82 19.15 6.30
C PRO A 88 -2.24 18.84 5.83
N GLU A 89 -2.86 19.72 5.09
CA GLU A 89 -4.22 19.51 4.60
C GLU A 89 -4.35 18.33 3.64
N HIS A 90 -3.25 17.93 2.97
CA HIS A 90 -3.26 16.77 2.09
C HIS A 90 -3.27 15.45 2.86
N VAL A 91 -2.76 15.44 4.08
CA VAL A 91 -2.75 14.23 4.92
C VAL A 91 -4.16 13.86 5.37
N ALA A 92 -4.94 14.86 5.77
CA ALA A 92 -6.30 14.63 6.26
C ALA A 92 -7.29 14.34 5.15
N TYR A 93 -7.08 14.89 3.97
CA TYR A 93 -8.03 14.87 2.86
C TYR A 93 -8.42 13.46 2.42
N ASP A 94 -7.47 12.55 2.35
CA ASP A 94 -7.70 11.20 1.82
C ASP A 94 -7.91 10.15 2.90
N PHE A 95 -7.93 10.54 4.19
CA PHE A 95 -7.98 9.56 5.29
C PHE A 95 -9.24 8.72 5.26
N ASP A 96 -10.40 9.31 4.96
CA ASP A 96 -11.65 8.56 4.89
C ASP A 96 -11.64 7.53 3.76
N LYS A 97 -11.06 7.89 2.63
CA LYS A 97 -10.87 6.96 1.50
C LYS A 97 -9.96 5.80 1.89
N VAL A 98 -8.86 6.11 2.56
CA VAL A 98 -7.90 5.11 3.02
C VAL A 98 -8.57 4.11 3.97
N SER A 99 -9.33 4.61 4.94
CA SER A 99 -10.03 3.75 5.88
C SER A 99 -10.97 2.78 5.15
N ASN A 100 -11.73 3.27 4.18
CA ASN A 100 -12.63 2.43 3.41
C ASN A 100 -11.89 1.40 2.56
N ILE A 101 -10.81 1.81 1.91
CA ILE A 101 -9.98 0.91 1.09
C ILE A 101 -9.41 -0.22 1.94
N LEU A 102 -8.87 0.11 3.11
CA LEU A 102 -8.28 -0.88 4.01
C LEU A 102 -9.35 -1.84 4.55
N LYS A 103 -10.50 -1.32 4.95
CA LYS A 103 -11.61 -2.16 5.41
C LYS A 103 -12.09 -3.11 4.33
N ASP A 104 -12.22 -2.63 3.10
CA ASP A 104 -12.64 -3.46 1.96
C ASP A 104 -11.61 -4.55 1.64
N ALA A 105 -10.33 -4.27 1.89
CA ALA A 105 -9.27 -5.26 1.73
C ALA A 105 -9.21 -6.28 2.87
N GLY A 106 -9.96 -6.07 3.95
CA GLY A 106 -10.03 -6.98 5.09
C GLY A 106 -9.32 -6.51 6.35
N PHE A 107 -8.69 -5.35 6.31
CA PHE A 107 -7.98 -4.82 7.49
C PHE A 107 -8.93 -4.21 8.50
N MET A 108 -8.62 -4.42 9.78
CA MET A 108 -9.33 -3.78 10.90
C MET A 108 -8.50 -2.67 11.53
N TYR A 109 -7.20 -2.65 11.25
CA TYR A 109 -6.24 -1.73 11.85
C TYR A 109 -5.26 -1.23 10.79
N TYR A 110 -4.73 -0.04 10.99
CA TYR A 110 -3.54 0.40 10.29
C TYR A 110 -2.39 0.53 11.31
N THR A 111 -1.18 0.65 10.81
CA THR A 111 0.02 0.60 11.67
C THR A 111 0.73 1.94 11.69
N VAL A 112 1.15 2.36 12.86
CA VAL A 112 2.14 3.43 13.02
C VAL A 112 3.33 2.86 13.78
N PHE A 113 4.52 3.38 13.52
CA PHE A 113 5.72 2.95 14.22
C PHE A 113 6.12 4.01 15.24
N GLU A 114 6.29 3.57 16.49
CA GLU A 114 6.80 4.40 17.58
C GLU A 114 8.06 3.72 18.12
N ASN A 115 9.20 4.41 18.01
CA ASN A 115 10.48 3.85 18.43
C ASN A 115 10.75 2.46 17.82
N ARG A 116 10.43 2.30 16.54
CA ARG A 116 10.60 1.06 15.77
C ARG A 116 9.67 -0.08 16.20
N VAL A 117 8.70 0.21 17.06
CA VAL A 117 7.70 -0.78 17.49
C VAL A 117 6.38 -0.48 16.79
N PRO A 118 5.75 -1.48 16.14
CA PRO A 118 4.47 -1.25 15.49
C PRO A 118 3.35 -1.09 16.52
N ALA A 119 2.52 -0.09 16.32
CA ALA A 119 1.29 0.12 17.08
C ALA A 119 0.12 0.03 16.10
N PHE A 120 -0.91 -0.75 16.44
CA PHE A 120 -2.06 -0.97 15.59
C PHE A 120 -3.20 -0.06 16.04
N ILE A 121 -3.70 0.76 15.11
CA ILE A 121 -4.74 1.72 15.37
C ILE A 121 -6.00 1.29 14.62
N LYS A 122 -7.11 1.22 15.33
CA LYS A 122 -8.38 0.76 14.77
C LYS A 122 -8.87 1.71 13.67
N LEU A 123 -9.28 1.14 12.55
CA LEU A 123 -9.88 1.87 11.45
C LEU A 123 -11.30 2.35 11.76
#